data_3916146c3d711c0402a723775cd20ef5
#
_entry.id   3916146c3d711c0402a723775cd20ef5
#
_cell.length_a   1.000
_cell.length_b   1.000
_cell.length_c   1.000
_cell.angle_alpha   90.00
_cell.angle_beta   90.00
_cell.angle_gamma   90.00
#
_symmetry.space_group_name_H-M   'P 1'
#
loop_
_entity.id
_entity.type
_entity.pdbx_description
1 polymer ?
#
loop_
_entity_poly.entity_id
_entity_poly.type
_entity_poly.pdbx_seq_one_letter_code
_entity_poly.pdbx_strand_id
1 'polypeptide(L)'
;EAVVTQSPRNKVAVTGEKVTLSCNQTNNHNNMYWYRQDTGHELRLIFMSHGIHNVEKGDIPDGYKASRPSQENFSLILELATPSQTSVYFCASGGGGTLYFGAGTRLSVL
;
A
#
# COMPACT_ATOMS: atom_id res chain seq x y z
N GLU A 1 -17.14 6.64 11.67
CA GLU A 1 -15.79 6.19 11.95
C GLU A 1 -15.12 5.67 10.65
N ALA A 2 -13.90 6.11 10.39
CA ALA A 2 -13.21 5.77 9.15
C ALA A 2 -12.60 4.37 9.23
N VAL A 3 -12.85 3.56 8.19
CA VAL A 3 -12.33 2.19 8.13
C VAL A 3 -11.54 2.03 6.83
N VAL A 4 -10.33 1.47 6.96
CA VAL A 4 -9.46 1.13 5.84
C VAL A 4 -9.18 -0.36 5.89
N THR A 5 -9.52 -1.07 4.82
CA THR A 5 -9.42 -2.53 4.75
C THR A 5 -8.33 -2.93 3.76
N GLN A 6 -7.41 -3.77 4.22
CA GLN A 6 -6.32 -4.29 3.40
C GLN A 6 -6.48 -5.79 3.15
N SER A 7 -6.11 -6.22 1.95
CA SER A 7 -6.14 -7.64 1.57
C SER A 7 -4.96 -7.93 0.64
N PRO A 8 -4.26 -9.05 0.82
CA PRO A 8 -4.41 -9.99 1.92
C PRO A 8 -3.79 -9.46 3.22
N ARG A 9 -4.05 -10.12 4.34
CA ARG A 9 -3.42 -9.77 5.62
C ARG A 9 -2.04 -10.41 5.75
N ASN A 10 -1.85 -11.58 5.11
CA ASN A 10 -0.60 -12.31 5.09
C ASN A 10 -0.39 -12.90 3.70
N LYS A 11 0.83 -12.83 3.19
CA LYS A 11 1.16 -13.40 1.89
C LYS A 11 2.60 -13.92 1.91
N VAL A 12 2.78 -15.16 1.48
CA VAL A 12 4.10 -15.73 1.20
C VAL A 12 4.21 -15.87 -0.31
N ALA A 13 5.18 -15.21 -0.89
CA ALA A 13 5.43 -15.23 -2.32
C ALA A 13 6.81 -15.80 -2.60
N VAL A 14 7.04 -16.25 -3.83
CA VAL A 14 8.37 -16.65 -4.28
C VAL A 14 8.95 -15.52 -5.14
N THR A 15 10.30 -15.46 -5.18
CA THR A 15 10.99 -14.47 -6.01
C THR A 15 10.51 -14.56 -7.46
N GLY A 16 10.18 -13.41 -8.04
CA GLY A 16 9.69 -13.29 -9.41
C GLY A 16 8.18 -13.33 -9.55
N GLU A 17 7.47 -13.67 -8.48
CA GLU A 17 6.01 -13.69 -8.50
C GLU A 17 5.45 -12.27 -8.59
N LYS A 18 4.33 -12.11 -9.31
CA LYS A 18 3.58 -10.85 -9.27
C LYS A 18 2.67 -10.86 -8.04
N VAL A 19 2.79 -9.82 -7.22
CA VAL A 19 1.98 -9.69 -5.99
C VAL A 19 1.22 -8.39 -6.06
N THR A 20 -0.08 -8.44 -5.76
CA THR A 20 -0.93 -7.25 -5.67
C THR A 20 -1.50 -7.16 -4.26
N LEU A 21 -1.25 -6.02 -3.61
CA LEU A 21 -1.83 -5.70 -2.31
C LEU A 21 -2.97 -4.73 -2.54
N SER A 22 -4.13 -5.01 -1.96
CA SER A 22 -5.33 -4.22 -2.18
C SER A 22 -5.69 -3.43 -0.95
N CYS A 23 -6.23 -2.24 -1.17
CA CYS A 23 -6.72 -1.38 -0.11
C CYS A 23 -8.05 -0.79 -0.51
N ASN A 24 -8.98 -0.77 0.43
CA ASN A 24 -10.34 -0.24 0.21
C ASN A 24 -10.71 0.68 1.35
N GLN A 25 -11.32 1.81 1.02
CA GLN A 25 -11.95 2.70 2.00
C GLN A 25 -13.26 3.24 1.42
N THR A 26 -14.27 3.34 2.27
CA THR A 26 -15.57 3.89 1.90
C THR A 26 -15.84 5.21 2.63
N ASN A 27 -14.78 5.89 3.05
CA ASN A 27 -14.85 7.12 3.82
C ASN A 27 -14.93 8.37 2.93
N ASN A 28 -14.95 8.15 1.61
CA ASN A 28 -14.95 9.21 0.60
C ASN A 28 -13.71 10.12 0.71
N HIS A 29 -12.58 9.55 1.10
CA HIS A 29 -11.32 10.28 1.14
C HIS A 29 -10.67 10.33 -0.24
N ASN A 30 -10.17 11.50 -0.61
CA ASN A 30 -9.47 11.67 -1.88
C ASN A 30 -8.06 11.09 -1.81
N ASN A 31 -7.38 11.27 -0.68
CA ASN A 31 -5.98 10.85 -0.55
C ASN A 31 -5.88 9.44 -0.01
N MET A 32 -5.04 8.63 -0.66
CA MET A 32 -4.69 7.30 -0.19
C MET A 32 -3.19 7.10 -0.30
N TYR A 33 -2.63 6.23 0.56
CA TYR A 33 -1.19 6.11 0.73
C TYR A 33 -0.81 4.64 0.90
N TRP A 34 0.35 4.24 0.37
CA TRP A 34 0.98 2.96 0.65
C TRP A 34 2.35 3.18 1.27
N TYR A 35 2.53 2.60 2.45
CA TYR A 35 3.79 2.62 3.20
C TYR A 35 4.32 1.22 3.40
N ARG A 36 5.63 1.11 3.69
CA ARG A 36 6.17 -0.12 4.26
C ARG A 36 6.90 0.22 5.56
N GLN A 37 6.89 -0.73 6.48
CA GLN A 37 7.60 -0.61 7.74
C GLN A 37 8.44 -1.86 7.96
N ASP A 38 9.76 -1.72 7.90
CA ASP A 38 10.69 -2.78 8.19
C ASP A 38 10.94 -2.84 9.68
N THR A 39 11.37 -4.00 10.18
CA THR A 39 11.63 -4.20 11.61
C THR A 39 12.63 -3.15 12.11
N GLY A 40 12.25 -2.43 13.16
CA GLY A 40 13.09 -1.42 13.78
C GLY A 40 13.16 -0.10 13.01
N HIS A 41 12.36 0.07 11.97
CA HIS A 41 12.36 1.28 11.14
C HIS A 41 11.00 1.96 11.21
N GLU A 42 10.98 3.25 10.83
CA GLU A 42 9.74 3.99 10.70
C GLU A 42 9.07 3.72 9.34
N LEU A 43 7.82 4.14 9.22
CA LEU A 43 7.09 4.04 7.96
C LEU A 43 7.78 4.83 6.86
N ARG A 44 7.85 4.25 5.66
CA ARG A 44 8.39 4.92 4.48
C ARG A 44 7.34 4.89 3.37
N LEU A 45 7.09 6.04 2.77
CA LEU A 45 6.07 6.18 1.73
C LEU A 45 6.57 5.62 0.41
N ILE A 46 5.77 4.72 -0.20
CA ILE A 46 6.07 4.13 -1.50
C ILE A 46 5.37 4.91 -2.60
N PHE A 47 4.05 5.01 -2.51
CA PHE A 47 3.21 5.78 -3.43
C PHE A 47 2.07 6.43 -2.67
N MET A 48 1.54 7.51 -3.25
CA MET A 48 0.30 8.11 -2.79
C MET A 48 -0.58 8.48 -3.98
N SER A 49 -1.84 8.80 -3.70
CA SER A 49 -2.81 9.19 -4.72
C SER A 49 -3.71 10.29 -4.15
N HIS A 50 -3.96 11.32 -4.95
CA HIS A 50 -4.87 12.41 -4.59
C HIS A 50 -6.29 12.18 -5.13
N GLY A 51 -6.53 11.13 -5.89
CA GLY A 51 -7.84 10.83 -6.46
C GLY A 51 -7.75 9.78 -7.54
N ILE A 52 -8.88 9.51 -8.18
CA ILE A 52 -8.99 8.49 -9.21
C ILE A 52 -7.97 8.74 -10.33
N HIS A 53 -7.25 7.67 -10.72
CA HIS A 53 -6.24 7.66 -11.77
C HIS A 53 -5.00 8.51 -11.48
N ASN A 54 -4.92 9.11 -10.30
CA ASN A 54 -3.72 9.82 -9.87
C ASN A 54 -2.85 8.90 -9.05
N VAL A 55 -1.56 8.83 -9.40
CA VAL A 55 -0.56 8.05 -8.68
C VAL A 55 0.72 8.88 -8.64
N GLU A 56 1.24 9.11 -7.44
CA GLU A 56 2.44 9.90 -7.23
C GLU A 56 3.46 9.12 -6.44
N LYS A 57 4.73 9.25 -6.83
CA LYS A 57 5.84 8.55 -6.18
C LYS A 57 6.08 9.12 -4.79
N GLY A 58 6.29 8.22 -3.82
CA GLY A 58 6.79 8.58 -2.51
C GLY A 58 8.33 8.58 -2.51
N ASP A 59 8.91 8.23 -1.35
CA ASP A 59 10.35 8.27 -1.17
C ASP A 59 11.04 7.02 -1.70
N ILE A 60 10.34 5.88 -1.72
CA ILE A 60 10.93 4.59 -2.10
C ILE A 60 10.06 3.83 -3.11
N PRO A 61 9.79 4.41 -4.30
CA PRO A 61 8.88 3.78 -5.27
C PRO A 61 9.51 2.65 -6.08
N ASP A 62 10.84 2.51 -6.08
CA ASP A 62 11.52 1.54 -6.95
C ASP A 62 11.13 0.10 -6.61
N GLY A 63 10.77 -0.66 -7.64
CA GLY A 63 10.31 -2.04 -7.49
C GLY A 63 8.81 -2.17 -7.30
N TYR A 64 8.09 -1.06 -7.26
CA TYR A 64 6.65 -1.04 -7.05
C TYR A 64 5.93 -0.23 -8.12
N LYS A 65 4.66 -0.58 -8.33
CA LYS A 65 3.70 0.20 -9.08
C LYS A 65 2.45 0.37 -8.23
N ALA A 66 1.61 1.33 -8.59
CA ALA A 66 0.37 1.55 -7.88
C ALA A 66 -0.73 1.93 -8.85
N SER A 67 -1.98 1.70 -8.45
CA SER A 67 -3.15 1.99 -9.27
C SER A 67 -4.27 2.51 -8.41
N ARG A 68 -4.91 3.60 -8.82
CA ARG A 68 -6.09 4.17 -8.18
C ARG A 68 -7.28 4.07 -9.14
N PRO A 69 -7.90 2.87 -9.29
CA PRO A 69 -8.96 2.69 -10.29
C PRO A 69 -10.28 3.33 -9.91
N SER A 70 -10.48 3.58 -8.63
CA SER A 70 -11.72 4.18 -8.12
C SER A 70 -11.40 5.00 -6.88
N GLN A 71 -12.38 5.76 -6.40
CA GLN A 71 -12.26 6.53 -5.17
C GLN A 71 -11.91 5.63 -3.99
N GLU A 72 -12.52 4.43 -3.94
CA GLU A 72 -12.41 3.52 -2.81
C GLU A 72 -11.15 2.66 -2.82
N ASN A 73 -10.57 2.40 -3.99
CA ASN A 73 -9.55 1.37 -4.14
C ASN A 73 -8.20 1.92 -4.55
N PHE A 74 -7.14 1.44 -3.88
CA PHE A 74 -5.76 1.79 -4.19
C PHE A 74 -4.90 0.54 -4.02
N SER A 75 -4.28 0.09 -5.11
CA SER A 75 -3.49 -1.15 -5.12
C SER A 75 -2.01 -0.86 -5.21
N LEU A 76 -1.22 -1.66 -4.49
CA LEU A 76 0.24 -1.68 -4.60
C LEU A 76 0.64 -2.96 -5.34
N ILE A 77 1.45 -2.83 -6.38
CA ILE A 77 1.79 -3.93 -7.28
C ILE A 77 3.29 -4.15 -7.28
N LEU A 78 3.69 -5.39 -7.00
CA LEU A 78 5.06 -5.87 -7.16
C LEU A 78 5.05 -6.75 -8.40
N GLU A 79 5.58 -6.23 -9.51
CA GLU A 79 5.57 -6.98 -10.78
C GLU A 79 6.47 -8.21 -10.71
N LEU A 80 7.63 -8.06 -10.06
CA LEU A 80 8.60 -9.14 -9.87
C LEU A 80 9.10 -9.06 -8.44
N ALA A 81 8.44 -9.78 -7.54
CA ALA A 81 8.76 -9.74 -6.12
C ALA A 81 10.19 -10.19 -5.85
N THR A 82 10.86 -9.49 -4.94
CA THR A 82 12.22 -9.82 -4.50
C THR A 82 12.26 -9.99 -2.98
N PRO A 83 13.23 -10.77 -2.45
CA PRO A 83 13.35 -10.94 -1.01
C PRO A 83 13.50 -9.62 -0.22
N SER A 84 14.09 -8.59 -0.84
CA SER A 84 14.24 -7.28 -0.20
C SER A 84 12.89 -6.59 0.04
N GLN A 85 11.82 -7.07 -0.57
CA GLN A 85 10.47 -6.53 -0.39
C GLN A 85 9.70 -7.21 0.73
N THR A 86 10.32 -8.15 1.43
CA THR A 86 9.78 -8.73 2.67
C THR A 86 9.63 -7.61 3.70
N SER A 87 8.39 -7.34 4.10
CA SER A 87 8.09 -6.24 5.02
C SER A 87 6.63 -6.32 5.46
N VAL A 88 6.21 -5.34 6.29
CA VAL A 88 4.80 -5.11 6.60
C VAL A 88 4.37 -3.85 5.85
N TYR A 89 3.29 -3.95 5.11
CA TYR A 89 2.78 -2.88 4.26
C TYR A 89 1.50 -2.31 4.85
N PHE A 90 1.41 -0.99 4.91
CA PHE A 90 0.25 -0.29 5.44
C PHE A 90 -0.34 0.64 4.40
N CYS A 91 -1.65 0.54 4.23
CA CYS A 91 -2.42 1.50 3.46
C CYS A 91 -3.06 2.49 4.42
N ALA A 92 -3.22 3.72 3.98
CA ALA A 92 -3.92 4.75 4.73
C ALA A 92 -4.80 5.57 3.81
N SER A 93 -5.83 6.19 4.38
CA SER A 93 -6.62 7.19 3.67
C SER A 93 -6.83 8.38 4.59
N GLY A 94 -7.09 9.53 4.01
CA GLY A 94 -7.36 10.69 4.83
C GLY A 94 -7.42 11.99 4.06
N GLY A 95 -7.55 13.05 4.82
CA GLY A 95 -7.58 14.41 4.37
C GLY A 95 -7.73 15.30 5.58
N GLY A 96 -7.43 16.59 5.44
CA GLY A 96 -7.59 17.52 6.54
C GLY A 96 -6.69 17.26 7.74
N GLY A 97 -5.55 16.59 7.55
CA GLY A 97 -4.55 16.42 8.59
C GLY A 97 -4.66 15.13 9.40
N THR A 98 -5.64 14.28 9.13
CA THR A 98 -5.79 13.00 9.83
C THR A 98 -5.65 11.85 8.84
N LEU A 99 -4.84 10.85 9.20
CA LEU A 99 -4.70 9.61 8.44
C LEU A 99 -5.32 8.46 9.21
N TYR A 100 -6.01 7.60 8.49
CA TYR A 100 -6.61 6.38 9.01
C TYR A 100 -5.93 5.19 8.34
N PHE A 101 -5.37 4.29 9.14
CA PHE A 101 -4.55 3.19 8.64
C PHE A 101 -5.32 1.88 8.62
N GLY A 102 -5.03 1.06 7.61
CA GLY A 102 -5.41 -0.34 7.61
C GLY A 102 -4.59 -1.13 8.63
N ALA A 103 -4.94 -2.38 8.79
CA ALA A 103 -4.31 -3.24 9.81
C ALA A 103 -2.98 -3.86 9.35
N GLY A 104 -2.60 -3.63 8.10
CA GLY A 104 -1.32 -4.09 7.58
C GLY A 104 -1.39 -5.40 6.83
N THR A 105 -0.42 -5.60 5.95
CA THR A 105 -0.18 -6.84 5.22
C THR A 105 1.24 -7.30 5.50
N ARG A 106 1.40 -8.52 6.03
CA ARG A 106 2.71 -9.14 6.17
C ARG A 106 3.05 -9.84 4.86
N LEU A 107 4.12 -9.43 4.22
CA LEU A 107 4.61 -10.06 3.00
C LEU A 107 5.97 -10.67 3.25
N SER A 108 6.11 -11.95 2.90
CA SER A 108 7.40 -12.65 2.90
C SER A 108 7.68 -13.10 1.48
N VAL A 109 8.83 -12.73 0.94
CA VAL A 109 9.26 -13.16 -0.39
C VAL A 109 10.46 -14.08 -0.24
N LEU A 110 10.29 -15.33 -0.68
CA LEU A 110 11.30 -16.39 -0.54
C LEU A 110 12.20 -16.48 -1.76
#